data_c083afc55690dc3b9888f7129cff89af
#
_entry.id   c083afc55690dc3b9888f7129cff89af
#
_cell.length_a   1.000
_cell.length_b   1.000
_cell.length_c   1.000
_cell.angle_alpha   90.00
_cell.angle_beta   90.00
_cell.angle_gamma   90.00
#
_symmetry.space_group_name_H-M   'P 1'
#
loop_
_entity.id
_entity.type
_entity.pdbx_description
1 polymer ?
#
loop_
_entity_poly.entity_id
_entity_poly.type
_entity_poly.pdbx_seq_one_letter_code
_entity_poly.pdbx_strand_id
1 'polypeptide(L)'
;MDNKKRRLLLSKEDYRIIMAYIKKGVRAITFNRRDAEELELELKKAELVDGDKLPADVVRLNSLVTIHEQEEDRILEVKVVSPEKANIQNKWISIMSPIGTALIGFRKGEQVKWKVPAGKKTFTIVDVQNQYG
;
A
#
# COMPACT_ATOMS: atom_id res chain seq x y z
N MET A 1 -8.22 -9.72 -17.79
CA MET A 1 -8.04 -9.25 -17.50
C MET A 1 -7.92 -8.54 -17.00
N ASP A 2 -7.62 -8.10 -16.88
CA ASP A 2 -7.29 -7.44 -16.48
C ASP A 2 -7.39 -6.82 -15.83
N ASN A 3 -7.60 -6.55 -15.37
CA ASN A 3 -7.57 -6.03 -14.70
C ASN A 3 -6.96 -5.27 -14.35
N LYS A 4 -6.51 -5.13 -14.12
CA LYS A 4 -5.67 -4.51 -13.94
C LYS A 4 -5.79 -3.28 -14.04
N LYS A 5 -6.35 -2.84 -14.43
CA LYS A 5 -6.51 -1.61 -14.63
C LYS A 5 -7.33 -0.95 -13.69
N ARG A 6 -7.56 -1.41 -12.54
CA ARG A 6 -8.26 -0.71 -11.59
C ARG A 6 -7.48 0.42 -11.12
N ARG A 7 -8.02 1.60 -10.99
CA ARG A 7 -7.35 2.75 -10.45
C ARG A 7 -7.33 2.67 -8.96
N LEU A 8 -6.23 3.12 -8.36
CA LEU A 8 -6.15 3.24 -6.92
C LEU A 8 -7.05 4.38 -6.46
N LEU A 9 -7.59 4.24 -5.26
CA LEU A 9 -8.42 5.26 -4.67
C LEU A 9 -7.68 5.81 -3.45
N LEU A 10 -7.38 7.10 -3.47
CA LEU A 10 -6.56 7.70 -2.44
C LEU A 10 -7.16 9.01 -1.95
N SER A 11 -6.87 9.35 -0.70
CA SER A 11 -7.18 10.68 -0.25
C SER A 11 -6.17 11.64 -0.85
N LYS A 12 -6.59 12.87 -1.07
CA LYS A 12 -5.68 13.88 -1.61
C LYS A 12 -4.48 14.08 -0.70
N GLU A 13 -4.70 13.93 0.58
CA GLU A 13 -3.65 14.10 1.55
C GLU A 13 -2.61 13.01 1.46
N ASP A 14 -3.06 11.75 1.40
CA ASP A 14 -2.13 10.64 1.27
C ASP A 14 -1.35 10.73 -0.03
N TYR A 15 -2.02 11.11 -1.10
CA TYR A 15 -1.35 11.29 -2.38
C TYR A 15 -0.19 12.27 -2.25
N ARG A 16 -0.47 13.42 -1.61
CA ARG A 16 0.54 14.45 -1.46
C ARG A 16 1.72 13.96 -0.65
N ILE A 17 1.46 13.24 0.43
CA ILE A 17 2.50 12.71 1.29
C ILE A 17 3.36 11.69 0.56
N ILE A 18 2.72 10.76 -0.12
CA ILE A 18 3.46 9.71 -0.82
C ILE A 18 4.30 10.30 -1.94
N MET A 19 3.73 11.22 -2.71
CA MET A 19 4.49 11.83 -3.79
C MET A 19 5.68 12.61 -3.27
N ALA A 20 5.55 13.22 -2.10
CA ALA A 20 6.67 13.93 -1.52
C ALA A 20 7.82 13.00 -1.21
N TYR A 21 7.52 11.81 -0.67
CA TYR A 21 8.58 10.84 -0.41
C TYR A 21 9.23 10.34 -1.70
N ILE A 22 8.44 10.10 -2.70
CA ILE A 22 8.98 9.65 -3.98
C ILE A 22 9.93 10.69 -4.55
N LYS A 23 9.53 11.96 -4.51
CA LYS A 23 10.34 13.00 -5.09
C LYS A 23 11.61 13.30 -4.30
N LYS A 24 11.58 13.04 -3.02
CA LYS A 24 12.78 13.22 -2.23
C LYS A 24 13.80 12.14 -2.45
N GLY A 25 13.42 11.07 -3.13
CA GLY A 25 14.34 9.98 -3.35
C GLY A 25 14.76 9.34 -2.06
N VAL A 26 13.80 9.04 -1.22
CA VAL A 26 14.07 8.45 0.08
C VAL A 26 14.90 7.22 -0.07
N ARG A 27 16.06 7.21 0.57
CA ARG A 27 16.90 6.16 0.32
C ARG A 27 16.88 5.05 1.24
N ALA A 28 16.33 5.15 2.35
CA ALA A 28 16.25 4.06 3.25
C ALA A 28 15.37 2.98 2.78
N ILE A 29 15.14 2.91 1.57
CA ILE A 29 14.11 2.14 1.12
C ILE A 29 14.53 0.92 0.48
N THR A 30 13.77 -0.06 0.57
CA THR A 30 14.10 -1.31 -0.01
C THR A 30 13.64 -1.43 -1.43
N PHE A 31 12.93 -0.47 -1.99
CA PHE A 31 12.59 -0.65 -3.37
C PHE A 31 13.46 0.22 -4.25
N ASN A 32 13.64 -0.23 -5.48
CA ASN A 32 14.56 0.42 -6.39
C ASN A 32 13.87 1.50 -7.18
N ARG A 33 14.63 2.17 -8.03
CA ARG A 33 14.10 3.27 -8.81
C ARG A 33 12.95 2.86 -9.72
N ARG A 34 13.04 1.65 -10.28
CA ARG A 34 11.97 1.20 -11.15
C ARG A 34 10.67 1.06 -10.41
N ASP A 35 10.72 0.50 -9.19
CA ASP A 35 9.53 0.35 -8.38
C ASP A 35 8.95 1.71 -8.03
N ALA A 36 9.79 2.67 -7.74
CA ALA A 36 9.34 4.02 -7.43
C ALA A 36 8.65 4.65 -8.64
N GLU A 37 9.22 4.44 -9.82
CA GLU A 37 8.62 4.98 -11.03
C GLU A 37 7.26 4.34 -11.31
N GLU A 38 7.16 3.05 -11.10
CA GLU A 38 5.89 2.37 -11.31
C GLU A 38 4.84 2.87 -10.34
N LEU A 39 5.23 3.06 -9.09
CA LEU A 39 4.31 3.59 -8.10
C LEU A 39 3.86 4.99 -8.49
N GLU A 40 4.79 5.82 -8.94
CA GLU A 40 4.44 7.17 -9.33
C GLU A 40 3.43 7.17 -10.47
N LEU A 41 3.60 6.28 -11.43
CA LEU A 41 2.65 6.19 -12.54
C LEU A 41 1.27 5.77 -12.05
N GLU A 42 1.22 4.81 -11.14
CA GLU A 42 -0.05 4.38 -10.59
C GLU A 42 -0.73 5.50 -9.82
N LEU A 43 0.05 6.25 -9.06
CA LEU A 43 -0.49 7.35 -8.28
C LEU A 43 -1.07 8.44 -9.18
N LYS A 44 -0.42 8.70 -10.30
CA LYS A 44 -0.91 9.73 -11.20
C LYS A 44 -2.23 9.35 -11.83
N LYS A 45 -2.51 8.06 -11.91
CA LYS A 45 -3.78 7.59 -12.44
C LYS A 45 -4.82 7.41 -11.36
N ALA A 46 -4.46 7.56 -10.11
CA ALA A 46 -5.37 7.29 -9.01
C ALA A 46 -6.52 8.28 -8.98
N GLU A 47 -7.63 7.80 -8.48
CA GLU A 47 -8.76 8.68 -8.23
C GLU A 47 -8.57 9.30 -6.86
N LEU A 48 -8.59 10.61 -6.78
CA LEU A 48 -8.35 11.34 -5.54
C LEU A 48 -9.64 11.89 -4.98
N VAL A 49 -9.85 11.68 -3.70
CA VAL A 49 -11.05 12.19 -3.04
C VAL A 49 -10.63 12.85 -1.73
N ASP A 50 -11.54 13.61 -1.18
CA ASP A 50 -11.30 14.17 0.15
C ASP A 50 -11.26 13.03 1.15
N GLY A 51 -10.44 13.19 2.18
CA GLY A 51 -10.22 12.10 3.13
C GLY A 51 -11.49 11.60 3.79
N ASP A 52 -12.41 12.49 4.07
CA ASP A 52 -13.66 12.09 4.71
C ASP A 52 -14.60 11.36 3.76
N LYS A 53 -14.31 11.40 2.46
CA LYS A 53 -15.11 10.69 1.49
C LYS A 53 -14.49 9.37 1.05
N LEU A 54 -13.32 9.06 1.55
CA LEU A 54 -12.67 7.82 1.21
C LEU A 54 -13.39 6.69 1.93
N PRO A 55 -13.77 5.62 1.22
CA PRO A 55 -14.44 4.51 1.90
C PRO A 55 -13.58 3.95 3.02
N ALA A 56 -14.23 3.47 4.05
CA ALA A 56 -13.51 3.01 5.24
C ALA A 56 -12.70 1.74 4.99
N ASP A 57 -12.98 1.04 3.91
CA ASP A 57 -12.29 -0.22 3.62
C ASP A 57 -11.15 -0.08 2.62
N VAL A 58 -10.71 1.14 2.36
CA VAL A 58 -9.57 1.39 1.47
C VAL A 58 -8.31 1.51 2.32
N VAL A 59 -7.24 0.88 1.87
CA VAL A 59 -5.95 0.96 2.56
C VAL A 59 -5.38 2.35 2.35
N ARG A 60 -5.07 3.01 3.43
CA ARG A 60 -4.47 4.34 3.39
C ARG A 60 -3.38 4.41 4.43
N LEU A 61 -2.70 5.55 4.47
CA LEU A 61 -1.65 5.74 5.46
C LEU A 61 -2.24 5.53 6.85
N ASN A 62 -1.56 4.75 7.66
CA ASN A 62 -1.95 4.38 9.01
C ASN A 62 -3.06 3.35 9.11
N SER A 63 -3.43 2.73 8.00
CA SER A 63 -4.40 1.65 8.03
C SER A 63 -3.80 0.41 8.67
N LEU A 64 -4.62 -0.27 9.45
CA LEU A 64 -4.27 -1.59 9.95
C LEU A 64 -4.92 -2.58 9.00
N VAL A 65 -4.11 -3.41 8.38
CA VAL A 65 -4.57 -4.27 7.29
C VAL A 65 -4.32 -5.73 7.65
N THR A 66 -5.36 -6.54 7.52
CA THR A 66 -5.21 -7.97 7.69
C THR A 66 -5.15 -8.58 6.31
N ILE A 67 -4.09 -9.32 6.03
CA ILE A 67 -3.90 -9.92 4.72
C ILE A 67 -3.71 -11.42 4.86
N HIS A 68 -4.15 -12.14 3.85
CA HIS A 68 -3.98 -13.59 3.78
C HIS A 68 -3.04 -13.89 2.62
N GLU A 69 -1.91 -14.48 2.93
CA GLU A 69 -0.95 -14.88 1.92
C GLU A 69 -1.31 -16.28 1.46
N GLN A 70 -1.58 -16.43 0.18
CA GLN A 70 -2.07 -17.68 -0.34
C GLN A 70 -1.05 -18.80 -0.36
N GLU A 71 0.16 -18.50 -0.76
CA GLU A 71 1.18 -19.54 -0.96
C GLU A 71 1.50 -20.31 0.31
N GLU A 72 1.57 -19.61 1.42
CA GLU A 72 1.87 -20.25 2.69
C GLU A 72 0.68 -20.29 3.62
N ASP A 73 -0.45 -19.82 3.13
CA ASP A 73 -1.70 -19.84 3.89
C ASP A 73 -1.52 -19.19 5.25
N ARG A 74 -1.01 -17.98 5.26
CA ARG A 74 -0.76 -17.27 6.50
C ARG A 74 -1.59 -16.00 6.57
N ILE A 75 -2.03 -15.68 7.77
CA ILE A 75 -2.73 -14.43 8.05
C ILE A 75 -1.74 -13.49 8.72
N LEU A 76 -1.61 -12.30 8.20
CA LEU A 76 -0.72 -11.30 8.75
C LEU A 76 -1.48 -10.01 8.98
N GLU A 77 -1.12 -9.32 10.05
CA GLU A 77 -1.71 -8.02 10.32
C GLU A 77 -0.59 -7.00 10.30
N VAL A 78 -0.70 -6.01 9.42
CA VAL A 78 0.35 -5.01 9.26
C VAL A 78 -0.26 -3.62 9.28
N LYS A 79 0.53 -2.65 9.71
CA LYS A 79 0.09 -1.26 9.67
C LYS A 79 0.96 -0.53 8.66
N VAL A 80 0.33 0.19 7.75
CA VAL A 80 1.06 0.92 6.71
C VAL A 80 1.35 2.32 7.23
N VAL A 81 2.62 2.65 7.35
CA VAL A 81 3.01 3.92 7.97
C VAL A 81 4.03 4.65 7.11
N SER A 82 4.31 5.89 7.47
CA SER A 82 5.37 6.63 6.79
C SER A 82 6.73 6.00 7.11
N PRO A 83 7.72 6.22 6.26
CA PRO A 83 9.01 5.53 6.44
C PRO A 83 9.64 5.73 7.80
N GLU A 84 9.54 6.91 8.37
CA GLU A 84 10.19 7.16 9.65
C GLU A 84 9.52 6.44 10.80
N LYS A 85 8.31 5.96 10.61
CA LYS A 85 7.61 5.22 11.65
C LYS A 85 7.67 3.72 11.48
N ALA A 86 8.33 3.26 10.44
CA ALA A 86 8.39 1.83 10.16
C ALA A 86 9.08 1.09 11.29
N ASN A 87 8.54 -0.06 11.64
CA ASN A 87 9.08 -0.85 12.73
C ASN A 87 8.68 -2.30 12.51
N ILE A 88 9.63 -3.09 12.06
CA ILE A 88 9.35 -4.47 11.71
C ILE A 88 8.86 -5.29 12.89
N GLN A 89 9.38 -5.02 14.06
CA GLN A 89 8.97 -5.78 15.23
C GLN A 89 7.50 -5.58 15.54
N ASN A 90 6.98 -4.40 15.28
CA ASN A 90 5.57 -4.12 15.49
C ASN A 90 4.74 -4.39 14.26
N LYS A 91 5.37 -4.85 13.18
CA LYS A 91 4.71 -5.07 11.90
C LYS A 91 4.16 -3.78 11.31
N TRP A 92 4.85 -2.69 11.57
CA TRP A 92 4.56 -1.41 10.94
C TRP A 92 5.46 -1.29 9.73
N ILE A 93 4.85 -1.34 8.56
CA ILE A 93 5.61 -1.37 7.31
C ILE A 93 5.55 -0.01 6.64
N SER A 94 6.65 0.36 6.01
CA SER A 94 6.75 1.63 5.33
C SER A 94 5.85 1.66 4.11
N ILE A 95 5.19 2.79 3.88
CA ILE A 95 4.41 3.01 2.67
C ILE A 95 5.32 2.90 1.45
N MET A 96 6.62 3.10 1.63
CA MET A 96 7.58 3.03 0.53
C MET A 96 8.21 1.65 0.40
N SER A 97 7.84 0.70 1.26
CA SER A 97 8.35 -0.67 1.11
C SER A 97 7.56 -1.39 0.03
N PRO A 98 8.10 -2.50 -0.49
CA PRO A 98 7.39 -3.22 -1.54
C PRO A 98 5.98 -3.64 -1.16
N ILE A 99 5.79 -4.16 0.04
CA ILE A 99 4.44 -4.58 0.41
C ILE A 99 3.55 -3.39 0.72
N GLY A 100 4.11 -2.32 1.28
CA GLY A 100 3.32 -1.12 1.53
C GLY A 100 2.79 -0.52 0.24
N THR A 101 3.65 -0.42 -0.76
CA THR A 101 3.21 0.14 -2.04
C THR A 101 2.23 -0.79 -2.74
N ALA A 102 2.32 -2.09 -2.49
CA ALA A 102 1.40 -3.02 -3.12
C ALA A 102 0.00 -2.91 -2.52
N LEU A 103 -0.12 -2.49 -1.27
CA LEU A 103 -1.41 -2.45 -0.60
C LEU A 103 -2.15 -1.13 -0.71
N ILE A 104 -1.40 -0.03 -0.77
CA ILE A 104 -2.01 1.29 -0.70
C ILE A 104 -3.04 1.49 -1.80
N GLY A 105 -4.20 2.01 -1.46
CA GLY A 105 -5.23 2.32 -2.44
C GLY A 105 -6.14 1.16 -2.83
N PHE A 106 -5.84 -0.04 -2.35
CA PHE A 106 -6.70 -1.18 -2.61
C PHE A 106 -7.72 -1.32 -1.50
N ARG A 107 -8.72 -2.15 -1.72
CA ARG A 107 -9.85 -2.26 -0.81
C ARG A 107 -9.98 -3.66 -0.24
N LYS A 108 -10.68 -3.75 0.87
CA LYS A 108 -11.01 -5.04 1.46
C LYS A 108 -11.63 -5.94 0.41
N GLY A 109 -11.20 -7.17 0.39
CA GLY A 109 -11.71 -8.17 -0.54
C GLY A 109 -10.91 -8.28 -1.81
N GLU A 110 -10.04 -7.34 -2.09
CA GLU A 110 -9.25 -7.39 -3.31
C GLU A 110 -8.00 -8.22 -3.14
N GLN A 111 -7.55 -8.79 -4.23
CA GLN A 111 -6.31 -9.54 -4.25
C GLN A 111 -5.22 -8.70 -4.84
N VAL A 112 -4.05 -8.81 -4.25
CA VAL A 112 -2.88 -8.06 -4.68
C VAL A 112 -1.77 -9.05 -4.98
N LYS A 113 -1.16 -8.94 -6.14
CA LYS A 113 -0.02 -9.76 -6.49
C LYS A 113 1.24 -8.98 -6.30
N TRP A 114 2.21 -9.61 -5.66
CA TRP A 114 3.41 -8.94 -5.24
C TRP A 114 4.61 -9.76 -5.66
N LYS A 115 5.52 -9.13 -6.38
CA LYS A 115 6.72 -9.81 -6.81
C LYS A 115 7.75 -9.84 -5.71
N VAL A 116 8.31 -11.00 -5.48
CA VAL A 116 9.43 -11.16 -4.54
C VAL A 116 10.52 -11.91 -5.29
N PRO A 117 11.74 -11.92 -4.78
CA PRO A 117 12.84 -12.57 -5.49
C PRO A 117 12.56 -14.04 -5.83
N ALA A 118 11.82 -14.71 -5.00
CA ALA A 118 11.52 -16.12 -5.22
C ALA A 118 10.32 -16.36 -6.12
N GLY A 119 9.71 -15.31 -6.65
CA GLY A 119 8.54 -15.47 -7.50
C GLY A 119 7.48 -14.47 -7.18
N LYS A 120 6.23 -14.88 -7.25
CA LYS A 120 5.11 -14.00 -6.96
C LYS A 120 4.33 -14.50 -5.78
N LYS A 121 3.86 -13.59 -4.97
CA LYS A 121 2.96 -13.93 -3.88
C LYS A 121 1.64 -13.23 -4.09
N THR A 122 0.57 -13.88 -3.70
CA THR A 122 -0.76 -13.32 -3.80
C THR A 122 -1.31 -13.12 -2.40
N PHE A 123 -1.76 -11.89 -2.14
CA PHE A 123 -2.37 -11.54 -0.88
C PHE A 123 -3.82 -11.16 -1.11
N THR A 124 -4.69 -11.61 -0.22
CA THR A 124 -6.06 -11.13 -0.20
C THR A 124 -6.19 -10.18 0.97
N ILE A 125 -6.76 -9.02 0.74
CA ILE A 125 -6.99 -8.06 1.82
C ILE A 125 -8.25 -8.50 2.54
N VAL A 126 -8.06 -9.09 3.72
CA VAL A 126 -9.15 -9.65 4.48
C VAL A 126 -9.92 -8.58 5.24
N ASP A 127 -9.21 -7.60 5.74
CA ASP A 127 -9.85 -6.55 6.52
C ASP A 127 -8.98 -5.30 6.49
N VAL A 128 -9.62 -4.15 6.60
CA VAL A 128 -8.94 -2.87 6.66
C VAL A 128 -9.58 -2.07 7.77
N GLN A 129 -8.77 -1.61 8.71
CA GLN A 129 -9.25 -0.77 9.79
C GLN A 129 -8.56 0.58 9.70
N ASN A 130 -9.34 1.61 9.50
CA ASN A 130 -8.83 2.96 9.44
C ASN A 130 -9.19 3.66 10.72
N GLN A 131 -8.16 4.17 11.39
CA GLN A 131 -8.39 4.88 12.61
C GLN A 131 -8.40 6.33 12.29
N TYR A 132 -9.46 6.97 12.60
CA TYR A 132 -9.50 8.37 12.43
C TYR A 132 -9.48 8.94 13.78
N GLY A 133 -8.78 9.86 13.85
CA GLY A 133 -8.68 10.52 15.10
C GLY A 133 -9.98 10.96 15.54
#